data_abc54dd492f7aca16ea004895fe6b0a0
#
_entry.id   abc54dd492f7aca16ea004895fe6b0a0
#
_cell.length_a   1.000
_cell.length_b   1.000
_cell.length_c   1.000
_cell.angle_alpha   90.00
_cell.angle_beta   90.00
_cell.angle_gamma   90.00
#
_symmetry.space_group_name_H-M   'P 1'
#
loop_
_entity.id
_entity.type
_entity.pdbx_description
1 polymer ?
#
loop_
_entity_poly.entity_id
_entity_poly.type
_entity_poly.pdbx_seq_one_letter_code
_entity_poly.pdbx_strand_id
1 'polypeptide(L)' 'GTALIEKEAITVQSSYRGYHTTIRYSPEDDVFYGKIDGIRDLVNFHSPSPDGAVKEFRKAVKDYLIFCRETKKTPEK' A
#
# COMPACT_ATOMS: atom_id res chain seq x y z
N GLY A 1 16.34 20.91 -12.31
CA GLY A 1 16.17 19.55 -12.49
C GLY A 1 16.06 18.70 -11.26
N THR A 2 16.61 19.16 -10.12
CA THR A 2 16.60 18.32 -8.92
C THR A 2 15.19 18.14 -8.35
N ALA A 3 14.31 19.11 -8.53
CA ALA A 3 12.96 19.02 -8.00
C ALA A 3 12.17 17.85 -8.58
N LEU A 4 12.37 17.55 -9.87
CA LEU A 4 11.70 16.41 -10.51
C LEU A 4 12.20 15.09 -9.93
N ILE A 5 13.49 15.00 -9.70
CA ILE A 5 14.10 13.79 -9.14
C ILE A 5 13.57 13.55 -7.72
N GLU A 6 13.46 14.62 -6.95
CA GLU A 6 12.94 14.53 -5.59
C GLU A 6 11.50 14.03 -5.57
N LYS A 7 10.66 14.50 -6.49
CA LYS A 7 9.28 14.05 -6.57
C LYS A 7 9.19 12.57 -6.88
N GLU A 8 10.01 12.10 -7.81
CA GLU A 8 10.03 10.68 -8.17
C GLU A 8 10.54 9.79 -7.04
N ALA A 9 11.37 10.33 -6.16
CA ALA A 9 11.94 9.61 -5.04
C ALA A 9 11.06 9.61 -3.80
N ILE A 10 9.89 10.26 -3.82
CA ILE A 10 9.01 10.33 -2.66
C ILE A 10 8.44 8.95 -2.37
N THR A 11 8.68 8.48 -1.16
CA THR A 11 8.09 7.25 -0.65
C THR A 11 7.54 7.50 0.74
N VAL A 12 6.45 6.83 1.06
CA VAL A 12 5.82 6.91 2.38
C VAL A 12 5.72 5.49 2.92
N GLN A 13 6.27 5.27 4.09
CA GLN A 13 6.18 3.98 4.75
C GLN A 13 5.04 4.02 5.75
N SER A 14 4.26 2.94 5.80
CA SER A 14 3.15 2.84 6.73
C SER A 14 3.05 1.41 7.23
N SER A 15 2.42 1.26 8.39
CA SER A 15 2.16 -0.07 8.95
C SER A 15 0.79 -0.07 9.63
N TYR A 16 0.17 -1.25 9.66
CA TYR A 16 -1.14 -1.41 10.25
C TYR A 16 -1.32 -2.89 10.59
N ARG A 17 -1.65 -3.18 11.84
CA ARG A 17 -1.89 -4.55 12.34
C ARG A 17 -0.74 -5.53 12.04
N GLY A 18 0.49 -5.03 12.05
CA GLY A 18 1.67 -5.85 11.79
C GLY A 18 2.04 -5.99 10.32
N TYR A 19 1.27 -5.39 9.41
CA TYR A 19 1.57 -5.36 7.99
C TYR A 19 2.21 -4.04 7.62
N HIS A 20 3.07 -4.07 6.62
CA HIS A 20 3.84 -2.91 6.19
C HIS A 20 3.63 -2.64 4.71
N THR A 21 3.82 -1.40 4.31
CA THR A 21 3.80 -1.02 2.91
C THR A 21 4.77 0.12 2.67
N THR A 22 5.28 0.20 1.44
CA THR A 22 6.00 1.36 0.94
C THR A 22 5.16 1.95 -0.18
N ILE A 23 4.66 3.15 0.04
CA ILE A 23 3.84 3.85 -0.93
C ILE A 23 4.75 4.68 -1.81
N ARG A 24 4.64 4.53 -3.13
CA ARG A 24 5.45 5.21 -4.12
C ARG A 24 4.58 6.09 -5.00
N TYR A 25 5.20 7.09 -5.61
CA TYR A 25 4.50 7.98 -6.53
C TYR A 25 4.79 7.57 -7.97
N SER A 26 3.73 7.50 -8.78
CA SER A 26 3.85 7.27 -10.21
C SER A 26 3.61 8.58 -10.94
N PRO A 27 4.66 9.22 -11.51
CA PRO A 27 4.47 10.48 -12.23
C PRO A 27 3.68 10.32 -13.52
N GLU A 28 3.71 9.14 -14.13
CA GLU A 28 2.96 8.88 -15.35
C GLU A 28 1.45 8.94 -15.13
N ASP A 29 1.00 8.39 -14.02
CA ASP A 29 -0.42 8.31 -13.69
C ASP A 29 -0.83 9.35 -12.66
N ASP A 30 0.14 10.07 -12.10
CA ASP A 30 -0.09 11.06 -11.04
C ASP A 30 -0.85 10.45 -9.85
N VAL A 31 -0.44 9.26 -9.43
CA VAL A 31 -1.04 8.56 -8.31
C VAL A 31 0.03 8.02 -7.38
N PHE A 32 -0.36 7.82 -6.13
CA PHE A 32 0.45 7.11 -5.13
C PHE A 32 -0.07 5.68 -5.06
N TYR A 33 0.84 4.73 -5.04
CA TYR A 33 0.48 3.32 -5.08
C TYR A 33 1.37 2.50 -4.16
N GLY A 34 0.89 1.33 -3.78
CA GLY A 34 1.64 0.41 -2.96
C GLY A 34 1.00 -0.96 -2.91
N LYS A 35 1.58 -1.83 -2.12
CA LYS A 35 1.04 -3.17 -1.89
C LYS A 35 1.33 -3.56 -0.46
N ILE A 36 0.61 -4.56 0.05
CA ILE A 36 0.89 -5.12 1.36
C ILE A 36 2.14 -5.99 1.26
N ASP A 37 3.17 -5.64 2.02
CA ASP A 37 4.42 -6.39 2.04
C ASP A 37 4.32 -7.59 2.96
N GLY A 38 5.14 -8.62 2.69
CA GLY A 38 5.28 -9.77 3.57
C GLY A 38 4.21 -10.83 3.45
N ILE A 39 3.31 -10.73 2.48
CA ILE A 39 2.31 -11.76 2.21
C ILE A 39 2.48 -12.27 0.80
N ARG A 40 2.00 -13.50 0.55
CA ARG A 40 2.09 -14.13 -0.77
C ARG A 40 1.07 -13.55 -1.73
N ASP A 41 -0.11 -13.22 -1.23
CA ASP A 41 -1.16 -12.67 -2.05
C ASP A 41 -0.80 -11.26 -2.49
N LEU A 42 -1.04 -10.95 -3.75
CA LEU A 42 -0.78 -9.64 -4.28
C LEU A 42 -1.98 -8.74 -4.00
N VAL A 43 -1.83 -7.85 -3.03
CA VAL A 43 -2.87 -6.89 -2.68
C VAL A 43 -2.33 -5.49 -2.92
N ASN A 44 -2.84 -4.84 -3.96
CA ASN A 44 -2.43 -3.51 -4.39
C ASN A 44 -3.44 -2.47 -3.98
N PHE A 45 -2.98 -1.22 -3.91
CA PHE A 45 -3.87 -0.08 -3.72
C PHE A 45 -3.25 1.14 -4.38
N HIS A 46 -4.08 2.13 -4.65
CA HIS A 46 -3.60 3.40 -5.20
C HIS A 46 -4.55 4.52 -4.81
N SER A 47 -4.05 5.75 -4.88
CA SER A 47 -4.84 6.93 -4.55
C SER A 47 -4.17 8.15 -5.16
N PRO A 48 -4.93 9.20 -5.47
CA PRO A 48 -4.35 10.45 -5.99
C PRO A 48 -3.58 11.25 -4.94
N SER A 49 -3.66 10.87 -3.66
CA SER A 49 -2.95 11.58 -2.60
C SER A 49 -2.23 10.59 -1.69
N PRO A 50 -1.14 11.02 -1.01
CA PRO A 50 -0.45 10.13 -0.07
C PRO A 50 -1.33 9.75 1.12
N ASP A 51 -2.12 10.68 1.64
CA ASP A 51 -3.04 10.38 2.74
C ASP A 51 -4.09 9.35 2.32
N GLY A 52 -4.62 9.51 1.11
CA GLY A 52 -5.56 8.57 0.56
C GLY A 52 -4.95 7.18 0.39
N ALA A 53 -3.68 7.12 -0.04
CA ALA A 53 -2.99 5.85 -0.19
C ALA A 53 -2.84 5.13 1.16
N VAL A 54 -2.56 5.87 2.23
CA VAL A 54 -2.49 5.28 3.58
C VAL A 54 -3.84 4.70 3.98
N LYS A 55 -4.92 5.42 3.71
CA LYS A 55 -6.28 4.93 3.99
C LYS A 55 -6.59 3.68 3.19
N GLU A 56 -6.21 3.66 1.92
CA GLU A 56 -6.40 2.50 1.06
C GLU A 56 -5.59 1.31 1.54
N PHE A 57 -4.37 1.54 2.03
CA PHE A 57 -3.57 0.50 2.63
C PHE A 57 -4.29 -0.14 3.83
N ARG A 58 -4.81 0.67 4.73
CA ARG A 58 -5.53 0.18 5.91
C ARG A 58 -6.76 -0.63 5.51
N LYS A 59 -7.48 -0.13 4.53
CA LYS A 59 -8.65 -0.85 4.00
C LYS A 59 -8.24 -2.18 3.39
N ALA A 60 -7.16 -2.20 2.63
CA ALA A 60 -6.65 -3.41 2.01
C ALA A 60 -6.27 -4.45 3.07
N VAL A 61 -5.62 -4.03 4.16
CA VAL A 61 -5.28 -4.94 5.25
C VAL A 61 -6.54 -5.53 5.88
N LYS A 62 -7.54 -4.71 6.14
CA LYS A 62 -8.80 -5.19 6.71
C LYS A 62 -9.48 -6.19 5.77
N ASP A 63 -9.53 -5.88 4.49
CA ASP A 63 -10.14 -6.75 3.50
C ASP A 63 -9.39 -8.08 3.40
N TYR A 64 -8.06 -8.03 3.44
CA TYR A 64 -7.24 -9.23 3.43
C TYR A 64 -7.55 -10.13 4.65
N LEU A 65 -7.66 -9.52 5.83
CA LEU A 65 -7.96 -10.27 7.06
C LEU A 65 -9.35 -10.90 7.02
N ILE A 66 -10.32 -10.18 6.47
CA ILE A 66 -11.67 -10.71 6.28
C ILE A 66 -11.64 -11.89 5.30
N PHE A 67 -10.94 -11.73 4.20
CA PHE A 67 -10.78 -12.79 3.21
C PHE A 67 -10.16 -14.06 3.85
N CYS A 68 -9.12 -13.88 4.66
CA CYS A 68 -8.49 -15.02 5.34
C CYS A 68 -9.46 -15.71 6.29
N ARG A 69 -10.28 -14.94 7.00
CA ARG A 69 -11.29 -15.49 7.90
C ARG A 69 -12.33 -16.30 7.12
N GLU A 70 -12.83 -15.75 6.02
CA GLU A 70 -13.87 -16.41 5.22
C GLU A 70 -13.37 -17.68 4.56
N THR A 71 -12.12 -17.69 4.13
CA THR A 71 -11.53 -18.87 3.47
C THR A 71 -10.83 -19.78 4.45
N LYS A 72 -10.84 -19.46 5.74
CA LYS A 72 -10.15 -20.22 6.79
C LYS A 72 -8.66 -20.31 6.54
N LYS A 73 -8.08 -19.32 5.88
CA LYS A 73 -6.66 -19.21 5.62
C LYS A 73 -5.99 -18.47 6.77
N THR A 74 -4.81 -18.94 7.18
CA THR A 74 -4.05 -18.25 8.20
C THR A 74 -3.44 -16.98 7.63
N PRO A 75 -3.70 -15.80 8.24
CA PRO A 75 -3.08 -14.57 7.75
C PRO A 75 -1.56 -14.61 7.85
N GLU A 76 -0.89 -14.12 6.84
CA GLU A 76 0.56 -14.00 6.81
C GLU A 76 0.98 -12.61 7.31
N LYS A 77 2.18 -12.54 7.86
CA LYS A 77 2.76 -11.28 8.31
C LYS A 77 4.20 -11.18 7.87
#